data_f3ba15a625923bab7acbc08c7ab9730b
#
_entry.id   f3ba15a625923bab7acbc08c7ab9730b
#
_cell.length_a   1.000
_cell.length_b   1.000
_cell.length_c   1.000
_cell.angle_alpha   90.00
_cell.angle_beta   90.00
_cell.angle_gamma   90.00
#
_symmetry.space_group_name_H-M   'P 1'
#
loop_
_entity.id
_entity.type
_entity.pdbx_description
1 polymer ?
#
loop_
_entity_poly.entity_id
_entity_poly.type
_entity_poly.pdbx_seq_one_letter_code
_entity_poly.pdbx_strand_id
1 'polypeptide(L)'
;MRSKLTCYLCANPKPLACTSLDLYAARCGLLHTFTPDSKLRSKGKARYINYAWGTAAVQDMQRTIDLTNKSDKYVAIHLNDLYEAWKLGVLRFCEDLEKDPERKAQVHKKAGQFFAELGLDTMSDILTVVDKDKGA
;
A
#
# COMPACT_ATOMS: atom_id res chain seq x y z
N MET A 1 8.74 -13.66 -2.03
CA MET A 1 8.11 -13.20 -3.28
C MET A 1 7.81 -11.71 -3.16
N ARG A 2 8.53 -10.82 -3.86
CA ARG A 2 8.21 -9.38 -3.87
C ARG A 2 6.92 -9.19 -4.65
N SER A 3 5.95 -8.48 -4.10
CA SER A 3 4.72 -8.21 -4.86
C SER A 3 5.10 -7.36 -6.10
N LYS A 4 4.67 -7.79 -7.30
CA LYS A 4 4.95 -7.06 -8.55
C LYS A 4 4.42 -5.62 -8.48
N LEU A 5 3.36 -5.37 -7.71
CA LEU A 5 2.80 -4.04 -7.50
C LEU A 5 3.84 -3.07 -6.90
N THR A 6 4.67 -3.51 -5.97
CA THR A 6 5.73 -2.69 -5.36
C THR A 6 6.79 -2.27 -6.39
N CYS A 7 7.05 -3.07 -7.44
CA CYS A 7 7.91 -2.69 -8.56
C CYS A 7 7.29 -1.57 -9.42
N TYR A 8 5.99 -1.62 -9.65
CA TYR A 8 5.30 -0.58 -10.43
C TYR A 8 5.29 0.78 -9.72
N LEU A 9 5.18 0.80 -8.39
CA LEU A 9 5.22 2.03 -7.59
C LEU A 9 6.57 2.76 -7.70
N CYS A 10 7.68 2.01 -7.78
CA CYS A 10 9.02 2.58 -7.85
C CYS A 10 9.46 2.90 -9.29
N ALA A 11 8.75 2.43 -10.32
CA ALA A 11 9.04 2.69 -11.73
C ALA A 11 8.35 3.97 -12.28
N ASN A 12 8.02 4.91 -11.42
CA ASN A 12 7.34 6.16 -11.78
C ASN A 12 8.32 7.17 -12.42
N PRO A 13 7.88 8.05 -13.35
CA PRO A 13 8.69 9.16 -13.85
C PRO A 13 9.15 10.14 -12.75
N LYS A 14 8.42 10.23 -11.64
CA LYS A 14 8.89 10.87 -10.41
C LYS A 14 9.10 9.78 -9.36
N PRO A 15 10.31 9.21 -9.23
CA PRO A 15 10.56 8.10 -8.33
C PRO A 15 10.36 8.55 -6.87
N LEU A 16 9.73 7.68 -6.08
CA LEU A 16 9.65 7.87 -4.64
C LEU A 16 11.04 7.73 -4.02
N ALA A 17 11.33 8.52 -2.98
CA ALA A 17 12.59 8.46 -2.25
C ALA A 17 12.78 7.10 -1.51
N CYS A 18 11.70 6.37 -1.25
CA CYS A 18 11.74 5.04 -0.68
C CYS A 18 11.89 3.93 -1.74
N THR A 19 12.46 2.81 -1.34
CA THR A 19 12.58 1.62 -2.19
C THR A 19 11.32 0.73 -2.12
N SER A 20 11.19 -0.18 -3.08
CA SER A 20 10.15 -1.21 -3.02
C SER A 20 10.23 -2.09 -1.77
N LEU A 21 11.44 -2.26 -1.21
CA LEU A 21 11.65 -3.03 0.01
C LEU A 21 11.19 -2.26 1.25
N ASP A 22 11.38 -0.94 1.29
CA ASP A 22 10.88 -0.08 2.35
C ASP A 22 9.35 -0.11 2.41
N LEU A 23 8.68 0.00 1.25
CA LEU A 23 7.21 -0.10 1.14
C LEU A 23 6.69 -1.48 1.54
N TYR A 24 7.35 -2.54 1.10
CA TYR A 24 6.97 -3.90 1.49
C TYR A 24 7.11 -4.12 3.00
N ALA A 25 8.19 -3.64 3.59
CA ALA A 25 8.43 -3.73 5.04
C ALA A 25 7.41 -2.91 5.83
N ALA A 26 7.01 -1.72 5.34
CA ALA A 26 5.98 -0.90 5.94
C ALA A 26 4.62 -1.61 5.94
N ARG A 27 4.24 -2.20 4.79
CA ARG A 27 3.01 -3.00 4.67
C ARG A 27 3.02 -4.21 5.62
N CYS A 28 4.14 -4.94 5.69
CA CYS A 28 4.24 -6.10 6.58
C CYS A 28 4.11 -5.71 8.05
N GLY A 29 4.73 -4.63 8.49
CA GLY A 29 4.57 -4.10 9.84
C GLY A 29 3.10 -3.79 10.14
N LEU A 30 2.47 -2.99 9.28
CA LEU A 30 1.09 -2.56 9.48
C LEU A 30 0.10 -3.74 9.53
N LEU A 31 0.20 -4.69 8.58
CA LEU A 31 -0.79 -5.78 8.45
C LEU A 31 -0.60 -6.92 9.46
N HIS A 32 0.62 -7.17 9.92
CA HIS A 32 0.90 -8.33 10.76
C HIS A 32 1.12 -8.00 12.24
N THR A 33 1.59 -6.79 12.54
CA THR A 33 1.94 -6.41 13.92
C THR A 33 1.29 -5.11 14.38
N PHE A 34 0.60 -4.40 13.50
CA PHE A 34 0.05 -3.05 13.75
C PHE A 34 1.11 -2.07 14.29
N THR A 35 2.37 -2.33 14.00
CA THR A 35 3.52 -1.51 14.42
C THR A 35 4.32 -1.11 13.19
N PRO A 36 5.16 -0.06 13.28
CA PRO A 36 6.09 0.26 12.21
C PRO A 36 7.18 -0.82 12.02
N ASP A 37 7.32 -1.75 12.96
CA ASP A 37 8.36 -2.76 12.92
C ASP A 37 8.04 -3.96 12.04
N SER A 38 9.06 -4.44 11.33
CA SER A 38 9.03 -5.68 10.58
C SER A 38 10.37 -6.40 10.66
N LYS A 39 10.38 -7.72 10.41
CA LYS A 39 11.62 -8.51 10.36
C LYS A 39 12.67 -7.96 9.37
N LEU A 40 12.25 -7.23 8.36
CA LEU A 40 13.17 -6.60 7.40
C LEU A 40 13.84 -5.37 7.99
N ARG A 41 13.12 -4.56 8.76
CA ARG A 41 13.63 -3.38 9.44
C ARG A 41 14.56 -3.76 10.59
N SER A 42 14.16 -4.73 11.43
CA SER A 42 15.00 -5.22 12.52
C SER A 42 16.35 -5.80 12.06
N LYS A 43 16.40 -6.29 10.80
CA LYS A 43 17.65 -6.77 10.15
C LYS A 43 18.39 -5.68 9.36
N GLY A 44 17.98 -4.42 9.44
CA GLY A 44 18.59 -3.31 8.70
C GLY A 44 18.46 -3.40 7.17
N LYS A 45 17.52 -4.22 6.65
CA LYS A 45 17.32 -4.42 5.20
C LYS A 45 16.33 -3.45 4.58
N ALA A 46 15.54 -2.75 5.38
CA ALA A 46 14.57 -1.77 4.95
C ALA A 46 14.54 -0.59 5.92
N ARG A 47 14.28 0.60 5.40
CA ARG A 47 14.19 1.83 6.17
C ARG A 47 12.77 2.03 6.71
N TYR A 48 12.66 2.82 7.77
CA TYR A 48 11.40 3.38 8.25
C TYR A 48 10.95 4.52 7.35
N ILE A 49 9.68 4.53 6.99
CA ILE A 49 9.11 5.61 6.17
C ILE A 49 8.43 6.61 7.09
N ASN A 50 8.88 7.86 7.04
CA ASN A 50 8.23 9.00 7.67
C ASN A 50 7.31 9.67 6.65
N TYR A 51 6.04 9.80 6.98
CA TYR A 51 5.03 10.32 6.06
C TYR A 51 4.77 11.80 6.33
N ALA A 52 4.97 12.63 5.31
CA ALA A 52 4.49 14.00 5.28
C ALA A 52 3.08 14.05 4.66
N TRP A 53 2.21 14.91 5.16
CA TRP A 53 0.86 15.11 4.61
C TRP A 53 0.45 16.59 4.65
N GLY A 54 -0.59 16.95 3.90
CA GLY A 54 -1.10 18.32 3.83
C GLY A 54 -0.04 19.28 3.29
N THR A 55 0.25 20.34 4.01
CA THR A 55 1.24 21.35 3.67
C THR A 55 2.64 21.05 4.19
N ALA A 56 2.86 19.91 4.84
CA ALA A 56 4.17 19.57 5.41
C ALA A 56 5.22 19.39 4.31
N ALA A 57 6.34 20.10 4.43
CA ALA A 57 7.44 20.03 3.48
C ALA A 57 8.25 18.75 3.72
N VAL A 58 8.13 17.77 2.80
CA VAL A 58 8.89 16.51 2.86
C VAL A 58 10.40 16.73 2.82
N GLN A 59 10.84 17.81 2.17
CA GLN A 59 12.25 18.19 2.07
C GLN A 59 12.84 18.55 3.43
N ASP A 60 12.09 19.25 4.29
CA ASP A 60 12.54 19.61 5.64
C ASP A 60 12.63 18.37 6.54
N MET A 61 11.67 17.45 6.41
CA MET A 61 11.75 16.15 7.07
C MET A 61 12.98 15.36 6.64
N GLN A 62 13.24 15.26 5.33
CA GLN A 62 14.39 14.53 4.81
C GLN A 62 15.69 15.20 5.26
N ARG A 63 15.78 16.53 5.19
CA ARG A 63 16.92 17.28 5.68
C ARG A 63 17.23 17.02 7.16
N THR A 64 16.20 16.92 7.99
CA THR A 64 16.37 16.58 9.43
C THR A 64 16.94 15.16 9.59
N ILE A 65 16.47 14.20 8.80
CA ILE A 65 17.00 12.83 8.78
C ILE A 65 18.49 12.84 8.39
N ASP A 66 18.84 13.59 7.35
CA ASP A 66 20.22 13.67 6.84
C ASP A 66 21.16 14.33 7.84
N LEU A 67 20.74 15.44 8.46
CA LEU A 67 21.51 16.13 9.50
C LEU A 67 21.74 15.27 10.76
N THR A 68 20.86 14.34 11.04
CA THR A 68 21.01 13.39 12.16
C THR A 68 21.78 12.12 11.79
N ASN A 69 22.33 12.03 10.57
CA ASN A 69 23.01 10.86 10.02
C ASN A 69 22.20 9.55 10.12
N LYS A 70 20.89 9.64 9.88
CA LYS A 70 19.96 8.49 9.98
C LYS A 70 19.35 8.09 8.64
N SER A 71 19.90 8.52 7.51
CA SER A 71 19.39 8.25 6.16
C SER A 71 19.48 6.78 5.77
N ASP A 72 20.31 5.99 6.46
CA ASP A 72 20.37 4.54 6.36
C ASP A 72 19.15 3.84 6.98
N LYS A 73 18.51 4.48 7.99
CA LYS A 73 17.38 3.90 8.75
C LYS A 73 16.03 4.51 8.42
N TYR A 74 16.02 5.75 7.96
CA TYR A 74 14.80 6.54 7.75
C TYR A 74 14.77 7.17 6.36
N VAL A 75 13.57 7.36 5.84
CA VAL A 75 13.31 8.11 4.61
C VAL A 75 11.99 8.86 4.74
N ALA A 76 11.92 10.09 4.24
CA ALA A 76 10.69 10.87 4.19
C ALA A 76 10.02 10.74 2.82
N ILE A 77 8.69 10.59 2.80
CA ILE A 77 7.87 10.65 1.59
C ILE A 77 6.59 11.44 1.86
N HIS A 78 6.08 12.12 0.84
CA HIS A 78 4.78 12.77 0.92
C HIS A 78 3.67 11.80 0.54
N LEU A 79 2.56 11.77 1.31
CA LEU A 79 1.43 10.87 1.04
C LEU A 79 0.83 11.10 -0.35
N ASN A 80 0.76 12.36 -0.82
CA ASN A 80 0.27 12.64 -2.16
C ASN A 80 1.17 12.01 -3.24
N ASP A 81 2.51 12.09 -3.09
CA ASP A 81 3.44 11.46 -4.05
C ASP A 81 3.28 9.93 -4.04
N LEU A 82 3.07 9.33 -2.86
CA LEU A 82 2.78 7.91 -2.73
C LEU A 82 1.46 7.54 -3.41
N TYR A 83 0.41 8.35 -3.24
CA TYR A 83 -0.89 8.12 -3.84
C TYR A 83 -0.84 8.23 -5.38
N GLU A 84 -0.16 9.25 -5.92
CA GLU A 84 0.03 9.39 -7.36
C GLU A 84 0.86 8.20 -7.93
N ALA A 85 1.92 7.79 -7.24
CA ALA A 85 2.69 6.62 -7.63
C ALA A 85 1.83 5.35 -7.61
N TRP A 86 0.95 5.19 -6.62
CA TRP A 86 0.03 4.07 -6.53
C TRP A 86 -0.97 4.04 -7.70
N LYS A 87 -1.60 5.16 -8.04
CA LYS A 87 -2.51 5.26 -9.19
C LYS A 87 -1.83 4.82 -10.49
N LEU A 88 -0.64 5.37 -10.75
CA LEU A 88 0.13 5.00 -11.94
C LEU A 88 0.56 3.53 -11.93
N GLY A 89 0.91 3.00 -10.76
CA GLY A 89 1.23 1.59 -10.59
C GLY A 89 0.06 0.66 -10.91
N VAL A 90 -1.15 1.03 -10.49
CA VAL A 90 -2.39 0.30 -10.80
C VAL A 90 -2.69 0.35 -12.30
N LEU A 91 -2.60 1.52 -12.92
CA LEU A 91 -2.82 1.66 -14.36
C LEU A 91 -1.87 0.77 -15.17
N ARG A 92 -0.57 0.80 -14.89
CA ARG A 92 0.42 -0.06 -15.55
C ARG A 92 0.17 -1.55 -15.32
N PHE A 93 -0.25 -1.90 -14.10
CA PHE A 93 -0.63 -3.28 -13.80
C PHE A 93 -1.82 -3.73 -14.65
N CYS A 94 -2.85 -2.87 -14.82
CA CYS A 94 -4.00 -3.15 -15.69
C CYS A 94 -3.57 -3.29 -17.16
N GLU A 95 -2.72 -2.39 -17.66
CA GLU A 95 -2.17 -2.48 -19.01
C GLU A 95 -1.40 -3.79 -19.27
N ASP A 96 -0.62 -4.23 -18.26
CA ASP A 96 0.10 -5.51 -18.35
C ASP A 96 -0.84 -6.72 -18.28
N LEU A 97 -1.96 -6.62 -17.55
CA LEU A 97 -2.97 -7.67 -17.53
C LEU A 97 -3.67 -7.82 -18.90
N GLU A 98 -3.92 -6.72 -19.59
CA GLU A 98 -4.54 -6.77 -20.93
C GLU A 98 -3.63 -7.50 -21.96
N LYS A 99 -2.31 -7.46 -21.75
CA LYS A 99 -1.32 -8.14 -22.59
C LYS A 99 -1.10 -9.63 -22.25
N ASP A 100 -1.63 -10.09 -21.10
CA ASP A 100 -1.42 -11.44 -20.56
C ASP A 100 -2.78 -12.08 -20.19
N PRO A 101 -3.46 -12.75 -21.14
CA PRO A 101 -4.78 -13.34 -20.93
C PRO A 101 -4.81 -14.39 -19.80
N GLU A 102 -3.75 -15.19 -19.66
CA GLU A 102 -3.68 -16.21 -18.60
C GLU A 102 -3.64 -15.56 -17.22
N ARG A 103 -2.79 -14.55 -17.06
CA ARG A 103 -2.68 -13.80 -15.83
C ARG A 103 -3.94 -13.02 -15.51
N LYS A 104 -4.60 -12.46 -16.54
CA LYS A 104 -5.91 -11.79 -16.42
C LYS A 104 -6.95 -12.76 -15.85
N ALA A 105 -7.07 -13.96 -16.41
CA ALA A 105 -7.99 -14.99 -15.93
C ALA A 105 -7.71 -15.41 -14.47
N GLN A 106 -6.43 -15.57 -14.08
CA GLN A 106 -6.05 -15.88 -12.71
C GLN A 106 -6.42 -14.74 -11.73
N VAL A 107 -6.24 -13.48 -12.13
CA VAL A 107 -6.62 -12.31 -11.32
C VAL A 107 -8.13 -12.24 -11.14
N HIS A 108 -8.91 -12.42 -12.23
CA HIS A 108 -10.37 -12.48 -12.17
C HIS A 108 -10.87 -13.58 -11.24
N LYS A 109 -10.33 -14.79 -11.37
CA LYS A 109 -10.66 -15.90 -10.48
C LYS A 109 -10.42 -15.58 -9.01
N LYS A 110 -9.29 -14.95 -8.69
CA LYS A 110 -8.96 -14.55 -7.32
C LYS A 110 -9.81 -13.38 -6.84
N ALA A 111 -10.07 -12.39 -7.68
CA ALA A 111 -10.93 -11.26 -7.34
C ALA A 111 -12.33 -11.71 -6.94
N GLY A 112 -12.94 -12.65 -7.70
CA GLY A 112 -14.23 -13.25 -7.36
C GLY A 112 -14.28 -13.98 -6.01
N GLN A 113 -13.13 -14.39 -5.48
CA GLN A 113 -13.04 -14.99 -4.13
C GLN A 113 -12.99 -13.96 -2.99
N PHE A 114 -12.52 -12.74 -3.28
CA PHE A 114 -12.32 -11.68 -2.27
C PHE A 114 -13.40 -10.59 -2.32
N PHE A 115 -14.02 -10.40 -3.48
CA PHE A 115 -15.06 -9.39 -3.71
C PHE A 115 -16.35 -10.11 -4.10
N ALA A 116 -17.03 -10.69 -3.11
CA ALA A 116 -18.39 -11.19 -3.33
C ALA A 116 -19.31 -9.97 -3.52
N GLU A 117 -20.01 -9.90 -4.66
CA GLU A 117 -21.12 -8.99 -4.82
C GLU A 117 -22.24 -9.44 -3.86
N LEU A 118 -22.49 -8.63 -2.84
CA LEU A 118 -23.66 -8.81 -1.99
C LEU A 118 -24.87 -8.31 -2.80
N GLY A 119 -25.76 -9.22 -3.21
CA GLY A 119 -27.03 -8.85 -3.82
C GLY A 119 -27.86 -7.94 -2.88
N LEU A 120 -28.69 -7.09 -3.45
CA LEU A 120 -29.58 -6.20 -2.69
C LEU A 120 -30.45 -6.96 -1.68
N ASP A 121 -30.90 -8.16 -2.03
CA ASP A 121 -31.68 -9.03 -1.16
C ASP A 121 -30.87 -9.46 0.08
N THR A 122 -29.61 -9.86 -0.10
CA THR A 122 -28.69 -10.22 1.01
C THR A 122 -28.39 -9.00 1.90
N MET A 123 -28.26 -7.80 1.32
CA MET A 123 -28.11 -6.56 2.09
C MET A 123 -29.35 -6.24 2.93
N SER A 124 -30.55 -6.44 2.36
CA SER A 124 -31.83 -6.26 3.06
C SER A 124 -31.95 -7.20 4.24
N ASP A 125 -31.58 -8.46 4.07
CA ASP A 125 -31.60 -9.48 5.15
C ASP A 125 -30.63 -9.14 6.29
N ILE A 126 -29.41 -8.67 5.97
CA ILE A 126 -28.43 -8.23 6.96
C ILE A 126 -28.96 -7.01 7.75
N LEU A 127 -29.56 -6.04 7.07
CA LEU A 127 -30.11 -4.83 7.72
C LEU A 127 -31.27 -5.16 8.65
N THR A 128 -32.15 -6.11 8.27
CA THR A 128 -33.27 -6.54 9.11
C THR A 128 -32.81 -7.28 10.38
N VAL A 129 -31.67 -7.99 10.33
CA VAL A 129 -31.09 -8.63 11.52
C VAL A 129 -30.51 -7.57 12.47
N VAL A 130 -29.80 -6.58 11.94
CA VAL A 130 -29.20 -5.49 12.75
C VAL A 130 -30.26 -4.63 13.44
N ASP A 131 -31.40 -4.40 12.81
CA ASP A 131 -32.50 -3.61 13.42
C ASP A 131 -33.23 -4.37 14.51
N LYS A 132 -33.28 -5.70 14.45
CA LYS A 132 -33.86 -6.54 15.52
C LYS A 132 -32.99 -6.56 16.78
N ASP A 133 -31.68 -6.52 16.66
CA ASP A 133 -30.74 -6.47 17.79
C ASP A 133 -30.72 -5.11 18.51
N LYS A 134 -31.19 -4.05 17.88
CA LYS A 134 -31.30 -2.73 18.51
C LYS A 134 -32.60 -2.49 19.30
N GLY A 135 -33.51 -3.42 19.23
CA GLY A 135 -34.85 -3.32 19.88
C GLY A 135 -35.05 -4.25 21.08
N ALA A 136 -33.97 -4.89 21.58
CA ALA A 136 -34.01 -5.79 22.72
C ALA A 136 -33.33 -5.17 23.97
#